data_6d800121ebdbcbd54c18e525c79a2a2b
#
_entry.id   6d800121ebdbcbd54c18e525c79a2a2b
#
_cell.length_a   1.000
_cell.length_b   1.000
_cell.length_c   1.000
_cell.angle_alpha   90.00
_cell.angle_beta   90.00
_cell.angle_gamma   90.00
#
_symmetry.space_group_name_H-M   'P 1'
#
loop_
_entity.id
_entity.type
_entity.pdbx_description
1 polymer ?
#
loop_
_entity_poly.entity_id
_entity_poly.type
_entity_poly.pdbx_seq_one_letter_code
_entity_poly.pdbx_strand_id
1 'polypeptide(L)'
;MTDNLLIPKGYNPLLDLKQTEHAITVIKDSFQAGLSSELRLRRVTAPLFVLKGTGINDDLSGSERPVSFPVKDLGDQEAEIVHSLAKWKRMVLSDYDIEPGFGLYTDMNAIRPDEVLDNTHSIYVDQWDWE
;
A
#
# COMPACT_ATOMS: atom_id res chain seq x y z
N MET A 1 13.67 14.21 16.29
CA MET A 1 14.35 13.22 15.42
C MET A 1 14.31 11.89 16.16
N THR A 2 13.87 10.87 15.48
CA THR A 2 13.74 9.54 16.10
C THR A 2 15.13 8.94 16.27
N ASP A 3 15.49 8.58 17.50
CA ASP A 3 16.75 7.89 17.84
C ASP A 3 16.84 6.46 17.27
N ASN A 4 15.89 6.10 16.41
CA ASN A 4 15.74 4.75 15.86
C ASN A 4 16.47 4.54 14.52
N LEU A 5 17.09 5.58 13.96
CA LEU A 5 17.88 5.44 12.73
C LEU A 5 19.31 4.98 13.07
N LEU A 6 19.63 3.79 12.61
CA LEU A 6 20.97 3.22 12.75
C LEU A 6 21.73 3.34 11.43
N ILE A 7 22.66 4.27 11.36
CA ILE A 7 23.56 4.42 10.21
C ILE A 7 24.95 3.96 10.64
N PRO A 8 25.45 2.82 10.15
CA PRO A 8 26.79 2.35 10.48
C PRO A 8 27.86 3.35 10.08
N LYS A 9 28.92 3.47 10.91
CA LYS A 9 30.05 4.33 10.61
C LYS A 9 30.70 3.90 9.29
N GLY A 10 30.85 4.84 8.37
CA GLY A 10 31.42 4.57 7.03
C GLY A 10 30.44 3.95 6.03
N TYR A 11 29.13 3.92 6.35
CA TYR A 11 28.13 3.51 5.39
C TYR A 11 28.14 4.42 4.15
N ASN A 12 28.20 3.79 2.99
CA ASN A 12 28.00 4.45 1.71
C ASN A 12 26.91 3.68 0.94
N PRO A 13 25.92 4.37 0.38
CA PRO A 13 24.90 3.71 -0.43
C PRO A 13 25.54 3.07 -1.68
N LEU A 14 25.06 1.90 -2.08
CA LEU A 14 25.52 1.21 -3.29
C LEU A 14 25.10 1.93 -4.57
N LEU A 15 23.97 2.62 -4.52
CA LEU A 15 23.38 3.33 -5.65
C LEU A 15 23.22 4.81 -5.30
N ASP A 16 23.45 5.68 -6.24
CA ASP A 16 23.03 7.07 -6.13
C ASP A 16 21.51 7.21 -6.36
N LEU A 17 20.97 8.42 -6.21
CA LEU A 17 19.54 8.67 -6.36
C LEU A 17 19.01 8.25 -7.73
N LYS A 18 19.71 8.60 -8.80
CA LYS A 18 19.30 8.29 -10.18
C LYS A 18 19.34 6.77 -10.46
N GLN A 19 20.35 6.09 -9.96
CA GLN A 19 20.48 4.65 -10.06
C GLN A 19 19.39 3.95 -9.25
N THR A 20 19.06 4.47 -8.07
CA THR A 20 17.96 3.95 -7.22
C THR A 20 16.62 4.06 -7.93
N GLU A 21 16.28 5.20 -8.52
CA GLU A 21 15.04 5.38 -9.28
C GLU A 21 14.95 4.43 -10.48
N HIS A 22 16.07 4.25 -11.20
CA HIS A 22 16.12 3.28 -12.29
C HIS A 22 15.93 1.84 -11.81
N ALA A 23 16.58 1.47 -10.71
CA ALA A 23 16.43 0.14 -10.11
C ALA A 23 14.99 -0.13 -9.66
N ILE A 24 14.33 0.86 -9.03
CA ILE A 24 12.91 0.77 -8.66
C ILE A 24 12.05 0.51 -9.89
N THR A 25 12.26 1.22 -11.00
CA THR A 25 11.51 1.01 -12.24
C THR A 25 11.68 -0.42 -12.75
N VAL A 26 12.92 -0.89 -12.86
CA VAL A 26 13.22 -2.26 -13.34
C VAL A 26 12.59 -3.32 -12.44
N ILE A 27 12.70 -3.15 -11.12
CA ILE A 27 12.12 -4.10 -10.15
C ILE A 27 10.60 -4.10 -10.26
N LYS A 28 9.97 -2.93 -10.28
CA LYS A 28 8.51 -2.81 -10.37
C LYS A 28 7.98 -3.49 -11.64
N ASP A 29 8.54 -3.19 -12.78
CA ASP A 29 8.09 -3.75 -14.06
C ASP A 29 8.29 -5.27 -14.12
N SER A 30 9.48 -5.75 -13.75
CA SER A 30 9.83 -7.17 -13.83
C SER A 30 9.05 -8.00 -12.82
N PHE A 31 8.97 -7.54 -11.57
CA PHE A 31 8.26 -8.28 -10.52
C PHE A 31 6.76 -8.34 -10.79
N GLN A 32 6.16 -7.21 -11.17
CA GLN A 32 4.73 -7.13 -11.48
C GLN A 32 4.36 -8.05 -12.64
N ALA A 33 5.14 -8.04 -13.72
CA ALA A 33 4.91 -8.92 -14.87
C ALA A 33 5.06 -10.40 -14.49
N GLY A 34 6.12 -10.75 -13.75
CA GLY A 34 6.35 -12.11 -13.27
C GLY A 34 5.25 -12.60 -12.34
N LEU A 35 4.92 -11.83 -11.30
CA LEU A 35 3.90 -12.18 -10.33
C LEU A 35 2.52 -12.39 -10.99
N SER A 36 2.10 -11.45 -11.84
CA SER A 36 0.80 -11.53 -12.50
C SER A 36 0.71 -12.71 -13.47
N SER A 37 1.80 -13.06 -14.14
CA SER A 37 1.86 -14.23 -15.02
C SER A 37 1.80 -15.54 -14.25
N GLU A 38 2.63 -15.70 -13.23
CA GLU A 38 2.74 -16.95 -12.46
C GLU A 38 1.47 -17.26 -11.67
N LEU A 39 0.86 -16.26 -11.07
CA LEU A 39 -0.34 -16.40 -10.25
C LEU A 39 -1.65 -16.10 -11.01
N ARG A 40 -1.58 -15.85 -12.32
CA ARG A 40 -2.73 -15.52 -13.18
C ARG A 40 -3.57 -14.38 -12.63
N LEU A 41 -2.90 -13.29 -12.26
CA LEU A 41 -3.54 -12.14 -11.64
C LEU A 41 -4.01 -11.12 -12.66
N ARG A 42 -5.23 -10.60 -12.46
CA ARG A 42 -5.74 -9.43 -13.17
C ARG A 42 -5.40 -8.17 -12.38
N ARG A 43 -4.84 -7.15 -13.05
CA ARG A 43 -4.65 -5.85 -12.40
C ARG A 43 -5.98 -5.14 -12.19
N VAL A 44 -6.18 -4.63 -10.98
CA VAL A 44 -7.33 -3.77 -10.63
C VAL A 44 -6.83 -2.48 -10.00
N THR A 45 -7.64 -1.44 -10.04
CA THR A 45 -7.33 -0.16 -9.41
C THR A 45 -7.90 -0.13 -8.00
N ALA A 46 -7.03 0.08 -7.03
CA ALA A 46 -7.41 0.17 -5.63
C ALA A 46 -7.76 1.62 -5.21
N PRO A 47 -8.66 1.81 -4.25
CA PRO A 47 -8.91 3.12 -3.67
C PRO A 47 -7.73 3.58 -2.80
N LEU A 48 -7.42 4.88 -2.85
CA LEU A 48 -6.50 5.50 -1.90
C LEU A 48 -7.17 5.79 -0.55
N PHE A 49 -8.47 6.04 -0.58
CA PHE A 49 -9.28 6.34 0.60
C PHE A 49 -10.65 5.66 0.50
N VAL A 50 -11.26 5.43 1.65
CA VAL A 50 -12.58 4.83 1.79
C VAL A 50 -13.39 5.64 2.80
N LEU A 51 -14.72 5.51 2.78
CA LEU A 51 -15.55 6.15 3.79
C LEU A 51 -15.32 5.52 5.16
N LYS A 52 -15.20 6.37 6.17
CA LYS A 52 -15.07 5.96 7.56
C LYS A 52 -16.27 5.14 8.01
N GLY A 53 -16.02 4.12 8.81
CA GLY A 53 -17.08 3.26 9.35
C GLY A 53 -17.56 2.15 8.42
N THR A 54 -17.02 2.05 7.20
CA THR A 54 -17.34 0.94 6.28
C THR A 54 -16.68 -0.37 6.65
N GLY A 55 -15.67 -0.35 7.52
CA GLY A 55 -14.88 -1.52 7.89
C GLY A 55 -13.91 -2.01 6.82
N ILE A 56 -13.77 -1.27 5.71
CA ILE A 56 -12.88 -1.64 4.57
C ILE A 56 -11.43 -1.32 4.89
N ASN A 57 -11.18 -0.17 5.55
CA ASN A 57 -9.82 0.18 5.98
C ASN A 57 -9.31 -0.85 7.00
N ASP A 58 -8.04 -1.17 6.93
CA ASP A 58 -7.43 -2.09 7.88
C ASP A 58 -7.10 -1.37 9.18
N ASP A 59 -7.47 -1.98 10.30
CA ASP A 59 -7.20 -1.42 11.62
C ASP A 59 -5.76 -1.69 12.08
N LEU A 60 -4.96 -2.43 11.30
CA LEU A 60 -3.60 -2.88 11.63
C LEU A 60 -3.59 -3.59 13.00
N SER A 61 -2.94 -2.99 14.00
CA SER A 61 -2.98 -3.51 15.40
C SER A 61 -4.23 -3.07 16.18
N GLY A 62 -5.02 -2.16 15.61
CA GLY A 62 -6.24 -1.60 16.22
C GLY A 62 -6.03 -0.34 17.03
N SER A 63 -4.81 0.16 17.10
CA SER A 63 -4.47 1.39 17.83
C SER A 63 -4.09 2.57 16.91
N GLU A 64 -3.77 2.30 15.68
CA GLU A 64 -3.34 3.29 14.70
C GLU A 64 -4.51 4.14 14.22
N ARG A 65 -4.26 5.44 14.10
CA ARG A 65 -5.24 6.41 13.63
C ARG A 65 -5.06 6.62 12.12
N PRO A 66 -6.13 6.49 11.31
CA PRO A 66 -6.05 6.85 9.90
C PRO A 66 -5.98 8.37 9.71
N VAL A 67 -5.42 8.81 8.60
CA VAL A 67 -5.59 10.18 8.13
C VAL A 67 -7.02 10.31 7.63
N SER A 68 -7.81 11.20 8.25
CA SER A 68 -9.21 11.43 7.89
C SER A 68 -9.40 12.84 7.33
N PHE A 69 -10.39 12.99 6.45
CA PHE A 69 -10.80 14.27 5.89
C PHE A 69 -12.31 14.25 5.55
N PRO A 70 -13.00 15.40 5.67
CA PRO A 70 -14.40 15.49 5.30
C PRO A 70 -14.58 15.56 3.78
N VAL A 71 -15.64 14.95 3.27
CA VAL A 71 -16.03 15.00 1.86
C VAL A 71 -17.26 15.90 1.71
N LYS A 72 -17.06 17.09 1.18
CA LYS A 72 -18.10 18.13 1.08
C LYS A 72 -19.37 17.65 0.37
N ASP A 73 -19.23 16.98 -0.75
CA ASP A 73 -20.38 16.55 -1.56
C ASP A 73 -21.16 15.38 -0.93
N LEU A 74 -20.63 14.80 0.15
CA LEU A 74 -21.31 13.78 0.96
C LEU A 74 -21.80 14.34 2.31
N GLY A 75 -22.00 15.65 2.42
CA GLY A 75 -22.45 16.27 3.64
C GLY A 75 -21.43 16.20 4.78
N ASP A 76 -20.16 16.38 4.43
CA ASP A 76 -19.01 16.33 5.34
C ASP A 76 -18.79 14.96 6.03
N GLN A 77 -19.30 13.89 5.43
CA GLN A 77 -18.90 12.54 5.87
C GLN A 77 -17.37 12.39 5.77
N GLU A 78 -16.79 11.76 6.78
CA GLU A 78 -15.35 11.51 6.81
C GLU A 78 -14.95 10.34 5.89
N ALA A 79 -13.90 10.57 5.12
CA ALA A 79 -13.14 9.53 4.44
C ALA A 79 -11.80 9.33 5.13
N GLU A 80 -11.24 8.15 5.00
CA GLU A 80 -9.96 7.75 5.60
C GLU A 80 -9.01 7.24 4.53
N ILE A 81 -7.76 7.74 4.53
CA ILE A 81 -6.71 7.17 3.71
C ILE A 81 -6.39 5.77 4.24
N VAL A 82 -6.28 4.81 3.33
CA VAL A 82 -6.11 3.42 3.71
C VAL A 82 -4.76 3.14 4.37
N HIS A 83 -4.77 2.27 5.37
CA HIS A 83 -3.57 1.69 5.98
C HIS A 83 -3.12 0.43 5.23
N SER A 84 -4.09 -0.34 4.73
CA SER A 84 -3.94 -1.57 3.98
C SER A 84 -5.27 -1.90 3.29
N LEU A 85 -5.24 -2.74 2.28
CA LEU A 85 -6.41 -3.14 1.51
C LEU A 85 -6.69 -4.66 1.56
N ALA A 86 -6.23 -5.34 2.60
CA ALA A 86 -6.43 -6.77 2.74
C ALA A 86 -7.92 -7.17 2.69
N LYS A 87 -8.78 -6.42 3.38
CA LYS A 87 -10.24 -6.65 3.36
C LYS A 87 -10.86 -6.32 2.00
N TRP A 88 -10.46 -5.18 1.42
CA TRP A 88 -10.97 -4.72 0.13
C TRP A 88 -10.71 -5.73 -0.98
N LYS A 89 -9.52 -6.28 -1.07
CA LYS A 89 -9.16 -7.27 -2.09
C LYS A 89 -10.13 -8.46 -2.10
N ARG A 90 -10.40 -9.02 -0.93
CA ARG A 90 -11.31 -10.16 -0.80
C ARG A 90 -12.74 -9.81 -1.21
N MET A 91 -13.20 -8.61 -0.87
CA MET A 91 -14.53 -8.15 -1.26
C MET A 91 -14.65 -8.07 -2.78
N VAL A 92 -13.68 -7.48 -3.44
CA VAL A 92 -13.77 -7.19 -4.89
C VAL A 92 -13.46 -8.39 -5.79
N LEU A 93 -13.02 -9.53 -5.26
CA LEU A 93 -12.94 -10.78 -6.04
C LEU A 93 -14.29 -11.09 -6.70
N SER A 94 -15.39 -10.91 -5.96
CA SER A 94 -16.74 -11.09 -6.49
C SER A 94 -17.12 -10.02 -7.50
N ASP A 95 -16.77 -8.75 -7.24
CA ASP A 95 -17.12 -7.63 -8.12
C ASP A 95 -16.46 -7.71 -9.50
N TYR A 96 -15.31 -8.37 -9.57
CA TYR A 96 -14.56 -8.58 -10.81
C TYR A 96 -14.75 -9.97 -11.41
N ASP A 97 -15.68 -10.78 -10.89
CA ASP A 97 -15.96 -12.15 -11.35
C ASP A 97 -14.68 -13.00 -11.47
N ILE A 98 -13.85 -12.95 -10.45
CA ILE A 98 -12.60 -13.71 -10.42
C ILE A 98 -12.90 -15.16 -10.07
N GLU A 99 -12.66 -16.05 -11.01
CA GLU A 99 -12.87 -17.48 -10.84
C GLU A 99 -11.76 -18.14 -10.00
N PRO A 100 -12.04 -19.27 -9.31
CA PRO A 100 -11.01 -20.05 -8.63
C PRO A 100 -9.85 -20.44 -9.55
N GLY A 101 -8.61 -20.23 -9.08
CA GLY A 101 -7.39 -20.45 -9.87
C GLY A 101 -6.88 -19.20 -10.59
N PHE A 102 -7.59 -18.09 -10.44
CA PHE A 102 -7.20 -16.75 -10.87
C PHE A 102 -7.25 -15.82 -9.66
N GLY A 103 -6.61 -14.67 -9.77
CA GLY A 103 -6.61 -13.69 -8.72
C GLY A 103 -6.58 -12.26 -9.24
N LEU A 104 -6.42 -11.33 -8.34
CA LEU A 104 -6.23 -9.92 -8.67
C LEU A 104 -4.97 -9.39 -7.98
N TYR A 105 -4.41 -8.32 -8.53
CA TYR A 105 -3.39 -7.54 -7.88
C TYR A 105 -3.62 -6.06 -8.09
N THR A 106 -3.06 -5.28 -7.21
CA THR A 106 -3.04 -3.83 -7.31
C THR A 106 -1.71 -3.29 -6.82
N ASP A 107 -1.25 -2.22 -7.44
CA ASP A 107 -0.26 -1.31 -6.90
C ASP A 107 -1.01 -0.22 -6.13
N MET A 108 -0.71 -0.06 -4.87
CA MET A 108 -1.42 0.84 -3.98
C MET A 108 -0.48 1.68 -3.12
N ASN A 109 -1.01 2.79 -2.66
CA ASN A 109 -0.35 3.62 -1.67
C ASN A 109 -1.16 3.64 -0.37
N ALA A 110 -0.46 3.77 0.74
CA ALA A 110 -1.05 3.91 2.06
C ALA A 110 -0.31 4.97 2.87
N ILE A 111 -0.98 5.52 3.88
CA ILE A 111 -0.36 6.43 4.84
C ILE A 111 -0.63 5.92 6.24
N ARG A 112 0.44 5.72 7.00
CA ARG A 112 0.44 5.21 8.39
C ARG A 112 1.02 6.26 9.32
N PRO A 113 0.21 7.25 9.78
CA PRO A 113 0.74 8.40 10.52
C PRO A 113 1.31 8.04 11.89
N ASP A 114 0.88 6.93 12.49
CA ASP A 114 1.33 6.46 13.80
C ASP A 114 2.46 5.42 13.71
N GLU A 115 3.06 5.24 12.51
CA GLU A 115 4.19 4.32 12.33
C GLU A 115 5.42 4.77 13.11
N VAL A 116 6.07 3.84 13.78
CA VAL A 116 7.36 4.09 14.45
C VAL A 116 8.45 4.05 13.39
N LEU A 117 8.98 5.22 13.07
CA LEU A 117 9.96 5.38 12.00
C LEU A 117 11.33 4.85 12.40
N ASP A 118 11.92 4.04 11.51
CA ASP A 118 13.27 3.50 11.62
C ASP A 118 13.89 3.30 10.23
N ASN A 119 14.91 2.47 10.12
CA ASN A 119 15.58 2.20 8.84
C ASN A 119 14.69 1.47 7.81
N THR A 120 13.60 0.83 8.24
CA THR A 120 12.73 -0.02 7.42
C THR A 120 11.26 0.38 7.44
N HIS A 121 10.88 1.34 8.27
CA HIS A 121 9.50 1.79 8.42
C HIS A 121 9.34 3.26 8.02
N SER A 122 8.32 3.53 7.22
CA SER A 122 7.96 4.86 6.71
C SER A 122 6.48 5.14 6.89
N ILE A 123 6.13 6.41 7.03
CA ILE A 123 4.72 6.88 7.04
C ILE A 123 4.03 6.56 5.72
N TYR A 124 4.74 6.77 4.61
CA TYR A 124 4.24 6.49 3.28
C TYR A 124 4.61 5.08 2.84
N VAL A 125 3.62 4.36 2.35
CA VAL A 125 3.77 2.99 1.85
C VAL A 125 3.39 2.92 0.39
N ASP A 126 4.28 2.38 -0.43
CA ASP A 126 4.07 2.02 -1.82
C ASP A 126 4.26 0.50 -1.93
N GLN A 127 3.20 -0.23 -2.25
CA GLN A 127 3.23 -1.69 -2.22
C GLN A 127 2.38 -2.31 -3.32
N TRP A 128 2.73 -3.55 -3.69
CA TRP A 128 1.78 -4.44 -4.36
C TRP A 128 0.98 -5.23 -3.33
N ASP A 129 -0.25 -5.46 -3.66
CA ASP A 129 -1.14 -6.30 -2.88
C ASP A 129 -1.93 -7.22 -3.80
N TRP A 130 -2.11 -8.48 -3.45
CA TRP A 130 -2.77 -9.48 -4.31
C TRP A 130 -3.59 -10.48 -3.48
N GLU A 131 -4.53 -11.12 -4.14
CA GLU A 131 -5.38 -12.15 -3.56
C GLU A 131 -5.66 -13.23 -4.61
#